data_f8ee0b262ded77643857936d08060315
#
_entry.id   f8ee0b262ded77643857936d08060315
#
_cell.length_a   1.000
_cell.length_b   1.000
_cell.length_c   1.000
_cell.angle_alpha   90.00
_cell.angle_beta   90.00
_cell.angle_gamma   90.00
#
_symmetry.space_group_name_H-M   'P 1'
#
loop_
_entity.id
_entity.type
_entity.pdbx_description
1 polymer ?
#
loop_
_entity_poly.entity_id
_entity_poly.type
_entity_poly.pdbx_seq_one_letter_code
_entity_poly.pdbx_strand_id
1 'polypeptide(L)'
;AHFDKFRAVYEMLADDISRRTYYNVLAYKLTGRLSYLKECETLPEEAFRTIVRPKEHSVYADIGAYNGDTIEEYISYAGKDTRVYAFEPDARNYKKLCDNVAALGLPSPKLYNVAAWNEKNELTFYARSGRNSAGSTVHKKAKAVTVNAECADALLPEGADYINIDAEGSDMQVLQGLDKTLRTYRPTVCCAVYHRNEDMFALPLFLASHYDRFDLYIRHFPYVPAWDTNVYITDSAPDRKDTL
;
A
#
# COMPACT_ATOMS: atom_id res chain seq x y z
N ALA A 1 -0.86 -3.06 -25.90
CA ALA A 1 0.21 -4.08 -25.84
C ALA A 1 0.20 -4.91 -24.54
N HIS A 2 -0.64 -4.58 -23.55
CA HIS A 2 -0.65 -5.26 -22.22
C HIS A 2 -2.03 -5.83 -21.85
N PHE A 3 -2.93 -6.02 -22.82
CA PHE A 3 -4.30 -6.48 -22.59
C PHE A 3 -4.34 -7.80 -21.80
N ASP A 4 -3.47 -8.75 -22.14
CA ASP A 4 -3.42 -10.05 -21.46
C ASP A 4 -3.05 -9.94 -19.97
N LYS A 5 -2.23 -8.95 -19.60
CA LYS A 5 -1.88 -8.68 -18.20
C LYS A 5 -3.08 -8.12 -17.42
N PHE A 6 -3.83 -7.19 -18.02
CA PHE A 6 -5.05 -6.67 -17.41
C PHE A 6 -6.11 -7.76 -17.24
N ARG A 7 -6.26 -8.63 -18.26
CA ARG A 7 -7.16 -9.78 -18.19
C ARG A 7 -6.75 -10.75 -17.09
N ALA A 8 -5.46 -11.09 -16.99
CA ALA A 8 -4.95 -11.97 -15.95
C ALA A 8 -5.27 -11.45 -14.54
N VAL A 9 -5.08 -10.14 -14.29
CA VAL A 9 -5.48 -9.54 -13.00
C VAL A 9 -6.98 -9.68 -12.78
N TYR A 10 -7.81 -9.34 -13.77
CA TYR A 10 -9.27 -9.43 -13.66
C TYR A 10 -9.74 -10.84 -13.29
N GLU A 11 -9.14 -11.87 -13.90
CA GLU A 11 -9.46 -13.27 -13.66
C GLU A 11 -9.07 -13.76 -12.25
N MET A 12 -8.06 -13.14 -11.63
CA MET A 12 -7.61 -13.45 -10.25
C MET A 12 -8.42 -12.75 -9.16
N LEU A 13 -9.26 -11.75 -9.50
CA LEU A 13 -10.00 -11.00 -8.50
C LEU A 13 -11.03 -11.87 -7.77
N ALA A 14 -11.01 -11.81 -6.44
CA ALA A 14 -11.76 -12.72 -5.58
C ALA A 14 -13.27 -12.43 -5.55
N ASP A 15 -13.69 -11.17 -5.71
CA ASP A 15 -15.09 -10.78 -5.59
C ASP A 15 -15.60 -9.88 -6.71
N ASP A 16 -16.92 -9.74 -6.81
CA ASP A 16 -17.58 -8.94 -7.84
C ASP A 16 -17.39 -7.42 -7.63
N ILE A 17 -17.19 -6.99 -6.38
CA ILE A 17 -16.85 -5.58 -6.08
C ILE A 17 -15.52 -5.25 -6.74
N SER A 18 -14.51 -6.09 -6.56
CA SER A 18 -13.19 -5.92 -7.17
C SER A 18 -13.23 -5.93 -8.70
N ARG A 19 -13.98 -6.87 -9.30
CA ARG A 19 -14.14 -6.93 -10.76
C ARG A 19 -14.80 -5.67 -11.31
N ARG A 20 -15.87 -5.20 -10.66
CA ARG A 20 -16.53 -3.96 -11.01
C ARG A 20 -15.61 -2.75 -10.85
N THR A 21 -14.89 -2.66 -9.72
CA THR A 21 -13.94 -1.57 -9.46
C THR A 21 -12.84 -1.55 -10.50
N TYR A 22 -12.24 -2.68 -10.80
CA TYR A 22 -11.16 -2.78 -11.78
C TYR A 22 -11.61 -2.32 -13.18
N TYR A 23 -12.77 -2.82 -13.63
CA TYR A 23 -13.36 -2.40 -14.90
C TYR A 23 -13.63 -0.89 -14.94
N ASN A 24 -14.28 -0.36 -13.90
CA ASN A 24 -14.69 1.03 -13.85
C ASN A 24 -13.49 2.00 -13.77
N VAL A 25 -12.47 1.68 -12.98
CA VAL A 25 -11.24 2.49 -12.93
C VAL A 25 -10.53 2.50 -14.28
N LEU A 26 -10.44 1.36 -14.97
CA LEU A 26 -9.88 1.29 -16.33
C LEU A 26 -10.74 2.07 -17.35
N ALA A 27 -12.06 1.96 -17.29
CA ALA A 27 -12.98 2.72 -18.13
C ALA A 27 -12.85 4.23 -17.89
N TYR A 28 -12.71 4.66 -16.62
CA TYR A 28 -12.40 6.04 -16.28
C TYR A 28 -11.07 6.51 -16.90
N LYS A 29 -9.99 5.73 -16.71
CA LYS A 29 -8.66 6.07 -17.27
C LYS A 29 -8.69 6.22 -18.81
N LEU A 30 -9.55 5.47 -19.50
CA LEU A 30 -9.71 5.54 -20.96
C LEU A 30 -10.62 6.67 -21.42
N THR A 31 -11.67 7.01 -20.66
CA THR A 31 -12.74 7.90 -21.13
C THR A 31 -12.77 9.26 -20.42
N GLY A 32 -12.19 9.37 -19.22
CA GLY A 32 -12.28 10.54 -18.36
C GLY A 32 -13.66 10.75 -17.70
N ARG A 33 -14.58 9.79 -17.83
CA ARG A 33 -15.95 9.94 -17.29
C ARG A 33 -15.98 9.58 -15.81
N LEU A 34 -16.27 10.56 -14.96
CA LEU A 34 -16.34 10.42 -13.50
C LEU A 34 -17.45 9.47 -13.02
N SER A 35 -18.49 9.21 -13.85
CA SER A 35 -19.56 8.28 -13.48
C SER A 35 -19.02 6.89 -13.18
N TYR A 36 -17.99 6.44 -13.90
CA TYR A 36 -17.37 5.14 -13.66
C TYR A 36 -16.77 5.04 -12.24
N LEU A 37 -16.11 6.09 -11.75
CA LEU A 37 -15.56 6.08 -10.40
C LEU A 37 -16.68 6.01 -9.35
N LYS A 38 -17.70 6.85 -9.51
CA LYS A 38 -18.83 6.89 -8.57
C LYS A 38 -19.60 5.57 -8.48
N GLU A 39 -19.64 4.80 -9.56
CA GLU A 39 -20.31 3.48 -9.61
C GLU A 39 -19.54 2.38 -8.87
N CYS A 40 -18.26 2.60 -8.54
CA CYS A 40 -17.43 1.60 -7.88
C CYS A 40 -16.82 2.07 -6.55
N GLU A 41 -17.18 3.27 -6.09
CA GLU A 41 -16.77 3.75 -4.77
C GLU A 41 -17.23 2.82 -3.66
N THR A 42 -16.30 2.52 -2.74
CA THR A 42 -16.58 1.84 -1.47
C THR A 42 -16.03 2.67 -0.32
N LEU A 43 -16.47 2.42 0.90
CA LEU A 43 -15.90 3.08 2.07
C LEU A 43 -14.69 2.31 2.59
N PRO A 44 -13.66 2.98 3.16
CA PRO A 44 -12.51 2.31 3.77
C PRO A 44 -12.90 1.25 4.80
N GLU A 45 -13.94 1.50 5.58
CA GLU A 45 -14.45 0.55 6.58
C GLU A 45 -14.86 -0.80 6.00
N GLU A 46 -15.32 -0.84 4.75
CA GLU A 46 -15.65 -2.10 4.07
C GLU A 46 -14.38 -2.94 3.92
N ALA A 47 -13.29 -2.35 3.41
CA ALA A 47 -12.02 -3.05 3.23
C ALA A 47 -11.42 -3.51 4.58
N PHE A 48 -11.47 -2.67 5.61
CA PHE A 48 -10.99 -3.04 6.94
C PHE A 48 -11.77 -4.22 7.54
N ARG A 49 -13.08 -4.24 7.39
CA ARG A 49 -13.95 -5.29 7.97
C ARG A 49 -13.92 -6.60 7.18
N THR A 50 -13.79 -6.54 5.86
CA THR A 50 -13.96 -7.72 5.00
C THR A 50 -12.64 -8.30 4.50
N ILE A 51 -11.62 -7.46 4.28
CA ILE A 51 -10.35 -7.86 3.68
C ILE A 51 -9.23 -7.84 4.74
N VAL A 52 -8.91 -6.67 5.31
CA VAL A 52 -7.77 -6.50 6.22
C VAL A 52 -7.98 -7.24 7.53
N ARG A 53 -9.17 -7.11 8.14
CA ARG A 53 -9.56 -7.77 9.39
C ARG A 53 -8.51 -7.62 10.48
N PRO A 54 -8.19 -6.39 10.91
CA PRO A 54 -7.14 -6.12 11.88
C PRO A 54 -7.33 -6.94 13.15
N LYS A 55 -6.20 -7.41 13.71
CA LYS A 55 -6.19 -8.21 14.94
C LYS A 55 -5.47 -7.47 16.05
N GLU A 56 -5.87 -7.70 17.30
CA GLU A 56 -5.10 -7.26 18.45
C GLU A 56 -3.68 -7.85 18.44
N HIS A 57 -2.71 -7.11 18.97
CA HIS A 57 -1.29 -7.49 19.02
C HIS A 57 -0.63 -7.73 17.65
N SER A 58 -1.24 -7.26 16.55
CA SER A 58 -0.69 -7.38 15.20
C SER A 58 0.57 -6.55 15.00
N VAL A 59 1.35 -6.91 13.99
CA VAL A 59 2.45 -6.09 13.45
C VAL A 59 1.96 -5.37 12.21
N TYR A 60 1.93 -4.05 12.26
CA TYR A 60 1.56 -3.19 11.14
C TYR A 60 2.76 -2.45 10.59
N ALA A 61 2.97 -2.53 9.29
CA ALA A 61 3.97 -1.74 8.58
C ALA A 61 3.29 -0.73 7.66
N ASP A 62 3.66 0.54 7.79
CA ASP A 62 3.14 1.65 7.00
C ASP A 62 4.26 2.29 6.18
N ILE A 63 4.22 2.08 4.86
CA ILE A 63 5.25 2.52 3.93
C ILE A 63 4.73 3.69 3.11
N GLY A 64 5.31 4.87 3.32
CA GLY A 64 4.78 6.15 2.90
C GLY A 64 3.82 6.74 3.93
N ALA A 65 4.19 6.63 5.22
CA ALA A 65 3.32 6.92 6.36
C ALA A 65 2.93 8.41 6.51
N TYR A 66 3.47 9.31 5.68
CA TYR A 66 3.16 10.74 5.62
C TYR A 66 3.13 11.39 7.01
N ASN A 67 1.96 11.64 7.56
CA ASN A 67 1.75 12.22 8.89
C ASN A 67 1.18 11.23 9.90
N GLY A 68 0.98 9.95 9.52
CA GLY A 68 0.49 8.88 10.38
C GLY A 68 -1.04 8.76 10.48
N ASP A 69 -1.78 9.37 9.56
CA ASP A 69 -3.25 9.26 9.50
C ASP A 69 -3.71 7.82 9.25
N THR A 70 -3.02 7.07 8.38
CA THR A 70 -3.25 5.65 8.13
C THR A 70 -2.95 4.78 9.36
N ILE A 71 -1.98 5.19 10.20
CA ILE A 71 -1.69 4.52 11.47
C ILE A 71 -2.84 4.73 12.44
N GLU A 72 -3.31 5.97 12.60
CA GLU A 72 -4.44 6.29 13.46
C GLU A 72 -5.68 5.50 13.04
N GLU A 73 -5.97 5.44 11.74
CA GLU A 73 -7.06 4.66 11.19
C GLU A 73 -6.92 3.17 11.55
N TYR A 74 -5.76 2.55 11.27
CA TYR A 74 -5.54 1.12 11.57
C TYR A 74 -5.72 0.81 13.05
N ILE A 75 -5.15 1.64 13.93
CA ILE A 75 -5.24 1.47 15.40
C ILE A 75 -6.69 1.57 15.89
N SER A 76 -7.53 2.34 15.22
CA SER A 76 -8.96 2.42 15.57
C SER A 76 -9.68 1.08 15.44
N TYR A 77 -9.18 0.17 14.59
CA TYR A 77 -9.71 -1.19 14.41
C TYR A 77 -8.92 -2.25 15.18
N ALA A 78 -7.59 -2.16 15.22
CA ALA A 78 -6.70 -3.18 15.79
C ALA A 78 -6.42 -3.00 17.29
N GLY A 79 -6.63 -1.77 17.81
CA GLY A 79 -6.27 -1.43 19.19
C GLY A 79 -4.82 -0.97 19.36
N LYS A 80 -4.53 -0.40 20.53
CA LYS A 80 -3.24 0.25 20.82
C LYS A 80 -2.08 -0.71 21.09
N ASP A 81 -2.33 -1.99 21.28
CA ASP A 81 -1.29 -3.01 21.48
C ASP A 81 -0.63 -3.46 20.18
N THR A 82 -0.94 -2.79 19.06
CA THR A 82 -0.34 -3.00 17.75
C THR A 82 1.12 -2.53 17.74
N ARG A 83 2.00 -3.37 17.21
CA ARG A 83 3.39 -2.99 16.95
C ARG A 83 3.48 -2.31 15.59
N VAL A 84 3.89 -1.04 15.58
CA VAL A 84 3.92 -0.21 14.38
C VAL A 84 5.35 -0.01 13.89
N TYR A 85 5.54 -0.22 12.59
CA TYR A 85 6.72 0.15 11.82
C TYR A 85 6.28 1.16 10.75
N ALA A 86 6.85 2.37 10.73
CA ALA A 86 6.45 3.39 9.77
C ALA A 86 7.67 4.01 9.07
N PHE A 87 7.52 4.25 7.77
CA PHE A 87 8.58 4.72 6.89
C PHE A 87 8.12 5.97 6.15
N GLU A 88 8.80 7.09 6.38
CA GLU A 88 8.51 8.36 5.71
C GLU A 88 9.83 9.06 5.34
N PRO A 89 10.15 9.20 4.06
CA PRO A 89 11.42 9.79 3.62
C PRO A 89 11.48 11.32 3.75
N ASP A 90 10.34 12.03 3.61
CA ASP A 90 10.34 13.50 3.75
C ASP A 90 10.48 13.90 5.22
N ALA A 91 11.55 14.63 5.55
CA ALA A 91 11.86 15.02 6.92
C ALA A 91 10.78 15.90 7.61
N ARG A 92 9.97 16.64 6.83
CA ARG A 92 8.90 17.49 7.38
C ARG A 92 7.68 16.63 7.72
N ASN A 93 7.35 15.70 6.83
CA ASN A 93 6.27 14.74 7.07
C ASN A 93 6.64 13.80 8.21
N TYR A 94 7.88 13.29 8.20
CA TYR A 94 8.40 12.46 9.30
C TYR A 94 8.30 13.13 10.66
N LYS A 95 8.58 14.43 10.76
CA LYS A 95 8.39 15.16 12.02
C LYS A 95 6.93 15.15 12.46
N LYS A 96 5.98 15.39 11.54
CA LYS A 96 4.55 15.33 11.85
C LYS A 96 4.13 13.91 12.25
N LEU A 97 4.65 12.90 11.53
CA LEU A 97 4.45 11.49 11.87
C LEU A 97 4.86 11.20 13.32
N CYS A 98 6.07 11.65 13.72
CA CYS A 98 6.53 11.46 15.10
C CYS A 98 5.62 12.14 16.13
N ASP A 99 5.22 13.39 15.86
CA ASP A 99 4.36 14.16 16.78
C ASP A 99 2.96 13.49 16.91
N ASN A 100 2.36 13.06 15.80
CA ASN A 100 1.03 12.43 15.78
C ASN A 100 1.05 11.04 16.41
N VAL A 101 2.04 10.20 16.05
CA VAL A 101 2.15 8.84 16.61
C VAL A 101 2.43 8.88 18.12
N ALA A 102 3.21 9.86 18.61
CA ALA A 102 3.41 10.05 20.04
C ALA A 102 2.09 10.34 20.78
N ALA A 103 1.18 11.10 20.15
CA ALA A 103 -0.14 11.38 20.72
C ALA A 103 -1.06 10.15 20.82
N LEU A 104 -0.85 9.12 19.99
CA LEU A 104 -1.61 7.86 20.05
C LEU A 104 -1.28 7.01 21.27
N GLY A 105 -0.10 7.22 21.89
CA GLY A 105 0.33 6.48 23.06
C GLY A 105 0.60 5.00 22.81
N LEU A 106 1.16 4.69 21.63
CA LEU A 106 1.50 3.31 21.22
C LEU A 106 2.74 2.78 21.95
N PRO A 107 2.80 1.47 22.26
CA PRO A 107 3.98 0.87 22.87
C PRO A 107 5.13 0.76 21.88
N SER A 108 6.16 1.60 22.01
CA SER A 108 7.43 1.53 21.29
C SER A 108 7.32 1.44 19.74
N PRO A 109 6.59 2.36 19.07
CA PRO A 109 6.53 2.39 17.63
C PRO A 109 7.92 2.59 17.02
N LYS A 110 8.19 1.95 15.89
CA LYS A 110 9.44 2.08 15.13
C LYS A 110 9.21 3.01 13.94
N LEU A 111 9.71 4.24 14.03
CA LEU A 111 9.55 5.26 13.00
C LEU A 111 10.90 5.50 12.33
N TYR A 112 10.92 5.47 10.99
CA TYR A 112 12.13 5.59 10.19
C TYR A 112 12.03 6.73 9.19
N ASN A 113 12.97 7.68 9.25
CA ASN A 113 13.08 8.73 8.23
C ASN A 113 13.94 8.23 7.06
N VAL A 114 13.41 7.25 6.35
CA VAL A 114 14.05 6.62 5.17
C VAL A 114 12.99 6.26 4.13
N ALA A 115 13.40 6.15 2.87
CA ALA A 115 12.59 5.49 1.85
C ALA A 115 12.75 3.96 2.01
N ALA A 116 11.66 3.24 2.14
CA ALA A 116 11.68 1.79 1.98
C ALA A 116 11.95 1.48 0.49
N TRP A 117 12.89 0.58 0.23
CA TRP A 117 13.40 0.30 -1.11
C TRP A 117 13.78 -1.17 -1.25
N ASN A 118 14.30 -1.56 -2.43
CA ASN A 118 14.81 -2.91 -2.66
C ASN A 118 16.26 -3.13 -2.20
N GLU A 119 17.00 -2.06 -1.97
CA GLU A 119 18.39 -2.07 -1.50
C GLU A 119 18.73 -0.82 -0.71
N LYS A 120 19.82 -0.87 0.06
CA LYS A 120 20.37 0.31 0.71
C LYS A 120 21.02 1.23 -0.31
N ASN A 121 20.55 2.49 -0.37
CA ASN A 121 21.03 3.48 -1.34
C ASN A 121 20.76 4.91 -0.85
N GLU A 122 21.24 5.90 -1.59
CA GLU A 122 20.81 7.29 -1.50
C GLU A 122 19.98 7.64 -2.73
N LEU A 123 18.75 8.12 -2.52
CA LEU A 123 17.83 8.49 -3.59
C LEU A 123 17.68 10.00 -3.66
N THR A 124 17.62 10.53 -4.88
CA THR A 124 17.32 11.94 -5.10
C THR A 124 15.83 12.10 -5.42
N PHE A 125 15.11 12.74 -4.52
CA PHE A 125 13.72 13.12 -4.72
C PHE A 125 13.62 14.59 -5.11
N TYR A 126 12.63 14.91 -5.94
CA TYR A 126 12.31 16.28 -6.28
C TYR A 126 11.11 16.73 -5.47
N ALA A 127 11.36 17.38 -4.34
CA ALA A 127 10.30 17.86 -3.46
C ALA A 127 9.49 18.99 -4.14
N ARG A 128 8.18 18.81 -4.26
CA ARG A 128 7.24 19.88 -4.56
C ARG A 128 6.78 20.54 -3.26
N SER A 129 6.66 21.86 -3.26
CA SER A 129 5.95 22.58 -2.20
C SER A 129 4.43 22.29 -2.36
N GLY A 130 3.91 21.31 -1.63
CA GLY A 130 2.51 20.86 -1.68
C GLY A 130 2.36 19.44 -1.14
N ARG A 131 1.14 18.96 -1.01
CA ARG A 131 0.79 17.67 -0.40
C ARG A 131 1.41 16.41 -1.05
N ASN A 132 2.02 16.51 -2.21
CA ASN A 132 2.53 15.37 -2.96
C ASN A 132 4.03 15.49 -3.16
N SER A 133 4.81 14.84 -2.31
CA SER A 133 6.25 14.62 -2.49
C SER A 133 6.49 13.43 -3.42
N ALA A 134 5.84 13.41 -4.59
CA ALA A 134 6.03 12.33 -5.55
C ALA A 134 7.45 12.36 -6.11
N GLY A 135 8.13 11.24 -6.06
CA GLY A 135 9.40 10.98 -6.74
C GLY A 135 9.26 11.05 -8.26
N SER A 136 9.01 12.23 -8.82
CA SER A 136 8.89 12.44 -10.26
C SER A 136 10.16 13.05 -10.82
N THR A 137 10.79 12.35 -11.75
CA THR A 137 12.04 12.73 -12.44
C THR A 137 11.93 13.90 -13.43
N VAL A 138 10.80 14.62 -13.54
CA VAL A 138 10.53 15.47 -14.71
C VAL A 138 10.01 16.88 -14.40
N HIS A 139 10.48 17.60 -13.40
CA HIS A 139 10.16 19.04 -13.32
C HIS A 139 11.34 19.93 -12.93
N LYS A 140 11.77 20.77 -13.87
CA LYS A 140 12.89 21.73 -13.80
C LYS A 140 12.82 22.81 -12.70
N LYS A 141 11.85 22.77 -11.79
CA LYS A 141 11.68 23.77 -10.68
C LYS A 141 11.52 23.15 -9.30
N ALA A 142 11.65 21.85 -9.15
CA ALA A 142 11.58 21.19 -7.85
C ALA A 142 12.99 21.18 -7.20
N LYS A 143 13.06 21.41 -5.90
CA LYS A 143 14.33 21.30 -5.15
C LYS A 143 14.66 19.82 -5.00
N ALA A 144 15.83 19.42 -5.48
CA ALA A 144 16.34 18.08 -5.25
C ALA A 144 16.67 17.91 -3.76
N VAL A 145 16.15 16.83 -3.16
CA VAL A 145 16.43 16.42 -1.79
C VAL A 145 16.95 15.00 -1.83
N THR A 146 18.11 14.76 -1.23
CA THR A 146 18.64 13.41 -1.06
C THR A 146 18.05 12.81 0.20
N VAL A 147 17.55 11.56 0.09
CA VAL A 147 17.03 10.78 1.20
C VAL A 147 17.72 9.43 1.23
N ASN A 148 17.92 8.89 2.44
CA ASN A 148 18.42 7.54 2.61
C ASN A 148 17.33 6.54 2.22
N ALA A 149 17.73 5.50 1.52
CA ALA A 149 16.89 4.34 1.23
C ALA A 149 17.47 3.10 1.90
N GLU A 150 16.60 2.28 2.45
CA GLU A 150 16.97 1.01 3.10
C GLU A 150 16.09 -0.11 2.55
N CYS A 151 16.65 -1.33 2.52
CA CYS A 151 15.87 -2.51 2.16
C CYS A 151 14.74 -2.72 3.18
N ALA A 152 13.50 -2.80 2.70
CA ALA A 152 12.34 -2.91 3.56
C ALA A 152 12.38 -4.17 4.46
N ASP A 153 12.86 -5.31 3.94
CA ASP A 153 13.04 -6.54 4.72
C ASP A 153 14.04 -6.39 5.89
N ALA A 154 15.05 -5.53 5.73
CA ALA A 154 16.02 -5.28 6.80
C ALA A 154 15.44 -4.50 7.97
N LEU A 155 14.38 -3.74 7.72
CA LEU A 155 13.72 -2.90 8.70
C LEU A 155 12.49 -3.56 9.35
N LEU A 156 12.08 -4.75 8.84
CA LEU A 156 10.99 -5.57 9.35
C LEU A 156 11.48 -6.95 9.80
N PRO A 157 12.34 -7.03 10.83
CA PRO A 157 13.00 -8.29 11.24
C PRO A 157 12.01 -9.36 11.72
N GLU A 158 10.85 -8.95 12.21
CA GLU A 158 9.79 -9.84 12.71
C GLU A 158 8.69 -10.09 11.66
N GLY A 159 8.83 -9.53 10.45
CA GLY A 159 7.78 -9.51 9.44
C GLY A 159 6.64 -8.55 9.81
N ALA A 160 5.49 -8.74 9.17
CA ALA A 160 4.28 -7.99 9.45
C ALA A 160 3.04 -8.87 9.23
N ASP A 161 1.94 -8.53 9.91
CA ASP A 161 0.62 -9.10 9.66
C ASP A 161 -0.14 -8.31 8.59
N TYR A 162 0.07 -6.98 8.58
CA TYR A 162 -0.49 -6.08 7.59
C TYR A 162 0.55 -5.06 7.14
N ILE A 163 0.62 -4.83 5.83
CA ILE A 163 1.49 -3.83 5.22
C ILE A 163 0.64 -2.91 4.35
N ASN A 164 0.71 -1.61 4.62
CA ASN A 164 0.18 -0.57 3.74
C ASN A 164 1.32 0.06 2.95
N ILE A 165 1.16 0.20 1.63
CA ILE A 165 2.17 0.76 0.72
C ILE A 165 1.54 1.87 -0.11
N ASP A 166 2.03 3.09 0.09
CA ASP A 166 1.74 4.26 -0.73
C ASP A 166 3.04 5.06 -0.92
N ALA A 167 3.89 4.56 -1.84
CA ALA A 167 5.24 5.07 -2.05
C ALA A 167 5.37 5.99 -3.27
N GLU A 168 4.27 6.67 -3.64
CA GLU A 168 4.22 7.72 -4.66
C GLU A 168 4.88 7.31 -6.00
N GLY A 169 4.61 6.06 -6.44
CA GLY A 169 5.10 5.48 -7.69
C GLY A 169 6.42 4.72 -7.57
N SER A 170 6.92 4.53 -6.36
CA SER A 170 8.06 3.66 -6.07
C SER A 170 7.62 2.29 -5.51
N ASP A 171 6.34 1.99 -5.59
CA ASP A 171 5.68 0.84 -4.98
C ASP A 171 6.28 -0.50 -5.43
N MET A 172 6.68 -0.61 -6.69
CA MET A 172 7.36 -1.82 -7.20
C MET A 172 8.71 -2.07 -6.51
N GLN A 173 9.51 -1.01 -6.31
CA GLN A 173 10.80 -1.12 -5.63
C GLN A 173 10.62 -1.51 -4.15
N VAL A 174 9.60 -0.96 -3.52
CA VAL A 174 9.21 -1.35 -2.15
C VAL A 174 8.85 -2.83 -2.09
N LEU A 175 7.97 -3.30 -2.98
CA LEU A 175 7.57 -4.71 -3.04
C LEU A 175 8.76 -5.64 -3.29
N GLN A 176 9.71 -5.26 -4.15
CA GLN A 176 10.95 -6.00 -4.36
C GLN A 176 11.81 -6.06 -3.10
N GLY A 177 11.81 -5.00 -2.29
CA GLY A 177 12.51 -4.94 -1.01
C GLY A 177 11.82 -5.73 0.11
N LEU A 178 10.60 -6.20 -0.10
CA LEU A 178 9.81 -7.02 0.82
C LEU A 178 9.77 -8.51 0.41
N ASP A 179 10.60 -8.96 -0.55
CA ASP A 179 10.54 -10.33 -1.10
C ASP A 179 10.54 -11.42 -0.01
N LYS A 180 11.45 -11.30 0.96
CA LYS A 180 11.52 -12.25 2.09
C LYS A 180 10.28 -12.15 2.98
N THR A 181 9.84 -10.95 3.32
CA THR A 181 8.66 -10.73 4.17
C THR A 181 7.42 -11.32 3.52
N LEU A 182 7.19 -11.05 2.23
CA LEU A 182 6.05 -11.56 1.48
C LEU A 182 6.03 -13.09 1.44
N ARG A 183 7.16 -13.74 1.17
CA ARG A 183 7.24 -15.21 1.08
C ARG A 183 7.17 -15.91 2.43
N THR A 184 7.76 -15.29 3.47
CA THR A 184 7.90 -15.95 4.78
C THR A 184 6.68 -15.75 5.65
N TYR A 185 6.18 -14.51 5.73
CA TYR A 185 5.12 -14.14 6.66
C TYR A 185 3.76 -14.03 6.00
N ARG A 186 3.70 -13.91 4.66
CA ARG A 186 2.47 -13.79 3.87
C ARG A 186 1.47 -12.80 4.45
N PRO A 187 1.90 -11.56 4.70
CA PRO A 187 1.05 -10.54 5.29
C PRO A 187 -0.15 -10.24 4.40
N THR A 188 -1.22 -9.71 4.97
CA THR A 188 -2.16 -8.93 4.17
C THR A 188 -1.45 -7.68 3.68
N VAL A 189 -1.49 -7.40 2.38
CA VAL A 189 -0.87 -6.20 1.80
C VAL A 189 -1.94 -5.35 1.13
N CYS A 190 -1.94 -4.06 1.46
CA CYS A 190 -2.60 -3.00 0.69
C CYS A 190 -1.54 -2.23 -0.08
N CYS A 191 -1.74 -2.02 -1.37
CA CYS A 191 -0.80 -1.25 -2.18
C CYS A 191 -1.54 -0.32 -3.13
N ALA A 192 -1.13 0.95 -3.16
CA ALA A 192 -1.65 1.96 -4.07
C ALA A 192 -1.34 1.59 -5.53
N VAL A 193 -2.36 1.60 -6.41
CA VAL A 193 -2.21 1.25 -7.84
C VAL A 193 -2.60 2.40 -8.77
N TYR A 194 -2.61 3.62 -8.25
CA TYR A 194 -3.06 4.80 -8.99
C TYR A 194 -1.93 5.71 -9.49
N HIS A 195 -0.69 5.52 -9.04
CA HIS A 195 0.42 6.41 -9.37
C HIS A 195 0.84 6.30 -10.84
N ARG A 196 0.88 5.09 -11.39
CA ARG A 196 1.21 4.83 -12.80
C ARG A 196 0.14 3.96 -13.44
N ASN A 197 -0.01 4.05 -14.76
CA ASN A 197 -1.01 3.21 -15.44
C ASN A 197 -0.68 1.72 -15.39
N GLU A 198 0.61 1.38 -15.43
CA GLU A 198 1.12 0.02 -15.32
C GLU A 198 0.93 -0.60 -13.94
N ASP A 199 0.81 0.20 -12.87
CA ASP A 199 0.62 -0.29 -11.51
C ASP A 199 -0.67 -1.12 -11.39
N MET A 200 -1.69 -0.79 -12.18
CA MET A 200 -2.94 -1.54 -12.26
C MET A 200 -2.77 -3.03 -12.63
N PHE A 201 -1.66 -3.42 -13.25
CA PHE A 201 -1.39 -4.84 -13.54
C PHE A 201 -0.05 -5.31 -12.97
N ALA A 202 0.97 -4.44 -12.92
CA ALA A 202 2.31 -4.87 -12.53
C ALA A 202 2.37 -5.23 -11.04
N LEU A 203 1.80 -4.40 -10.17
CA LEU A 203 1.80 -4.63 -8.72
C LEU A 203 0.94 -5.84 -8.32
N PRO A 204 -0.32 -6.00 -8.81
CA PRO A 204 -1.11 -7.19 -8.53
C PRO A 204 -0.45 -8.49 -8.99
N LEU A 205 0.15 -8.51 -10.19
CA LEU A 205 0.84 -9.69 -10.71
C LEU A 205 2.10 -10.02 -9.91
N PHE A 206 2.86 -8.99 -9.49
CA PHE A 206 4.01 -9.19 -8.62
C PHE A 206 3.60 -9.79 -7.27
N LEU A 207 2.62 -9.21 -6.60
CA LEU A 207 2.08 -9.71 -5.35
C LEU A 207 1.61 -11.17 -5.49
N ALA A 208 0.79 -11.48 -6.49
CA ALA A 208 0.29 -12.82 -6.74
C ALA A 208 1.41 -13.86 -6.92
N SER A 209 2.56 -13.46 -7.46
CA SER A 209 3.71 -14.36 -7.65
C SER A 209 4.42 -14.77 -6.35
N HIS A 210 4.08 -14.15 -5.22
CA HIS A 210 4.68 -14.39 -3.90
C HIS A 210 3.83 -15.26 -2.97
N TYR A 211 2.60 -15.57 -3.38
CA TYR A 211 1.66 -16.35 -2.59
C TYR A 211 1.25 -17.61 -3.34
N ASP A 212 1.31 -18.77 -2.70
CA ASP A 212 0.86 -20.04 -3.30
C ASP A 212 -0.67 -20.10 -3.39
N ARG A 213 -1.33 -19.51 -2.40
CA ARG A 213 -2.80 -19.35 -2.33
C ARG A 213 -3.11 -17.96 -1.82
N PHE A 214 -3.99 -17.28 -2.50
CA PHE A 214 -4.34 -15.89 -2.16
C PHE A 214 -5.74 -15.52 -2.61
N ASP A 215 -6.28 -14.50 -1.97
CA ASP A 215 -7.41 -13.73 -2.45
C ASP A 215 -6.93 -12.33 -2.84
N LEU A 216 -7.27 -11.90 -4.04
CA LEU A 216 -6.88 -10.61 -4.60
C LEU A 216 -8.10 -9.70 -4.72
N TYR A 217 -8.02 -8.51 -4.13
CA TYR A 217 -9.11 -7.54 -4.16
C TYR A 217 -8.63 -6.21 -4.69
N ILE A 218 -9.59 -5.42 -5.24
CA ILE A 218 -9.37 -4.00 -5.60
C ILE A 218 -10.51 -3.19 -5.01
N ARG A 219 -10.16 -2.07 -4.37
CA ARG A 219 -11.11 -1.09 -3.86
C ARG A 219 -10.74 0.30 -4.36
N HIS A 220 -11.77 1.11 -4.57
CA HIS A 220 -11.63 2.53 -4.85
C HIS A 220 -12.45 3.31 -3.85
N PHE A 221 -11.79 4.19 -3.11
CA PHE A 221 -12.43 5.04 -2.13
C PHE A 221 -12.84 6.38 -2.74
N PRO A 222 -13.77 7.15 -2.13
CA PRO A 222 -14.31 8.37 -2.71
C PRO A 222 -13.25 9.46 -2.89
N TYR A 223 -12.44 9.37 -3.94
CA TYR A 223 -11.42 10.35 -4.28
C TYR A 223 -11.33 10.56 -5.80
N VAL A 224 -11.36 11.82 -6.24
CA VAL A 224 -11.22 12.19 -7.65
C VAL A 224 -9.82 12.78 -7.86
N PRO A 225 -9.03 12.35 -8.85
CA PRO A 225 -9.36 11.62 -10.08
C PRO A 225 -8.97 10.11 -10.09
N ALA A 226 -9.45 9.29 -9.24
CA ALA A 226 -9.12 7.88 -9.04
C ALA A 226 -7.84 7.64 -8.20
N TRP A 227 -7.41 8.63 -7.45
CA TRP A 227 -6.51 8.41 -6.34
C TRP A 227 -7.24 7.53 -5.32
N ASP A 228 -6.48 6.94 -4.42
CA ASP A 228 -7.06 6.04 -3.42
C ASP A 228 -7.73 4.79 -4.03
N THR A 229 -7.10 4.29 -5.11
CA THR A 229 -7.41 2.98 -5.70
C THR A 229 -6.32 2.01 -5.25
N ASN A 230 -6.71 0.98 -4.51
CA ASN A 230 -5.78 0.09 -3.82
C ASN A 230 -6.02 -1.36 -4.20
N VAL A 231 -4.94 -2.12 -4.42
CA VAL A 231 -4.96 -3.57 -4.48
C VAL A 231 -4.71 -4.15 -3.09
N TYR A 232 -5.45 -5.19 -2.75
CA TYR A 232 -5.23 -5.97 -1.53
C TYR A 232 -4.94 -7.41 -1.91
N ILE A 233 -3.98 -8.03 -1.22
CA ILE A 233 -3.75 -9.46 -1.28
C ILE A 233 -3.78 -10.02 0.14
N THR A 234 -4.43 -11.15 0.31
CA THR A 234 -4.48 -11.89 1.57
C THR A 234 -4.07 -13.33 1.34
N ASP A 235 -3.42 -13.97 2.32
CA ASP A 235 -3.23 -15.42 2.27
C ASP A 235 -4.58 -16.10 2.45
N SER A 236 -4.95 -16.96 1.51
CA SER A 236 -6.20 -17.72 1.62
C SER A 236 -6.09 -18.74 2.75
N ALA A 237 -6.92 -18.63 3.77
CA ALA A 237 -6.97 -19.64 4.82
C ALA A 237 -7.23 -21.02 4.19
N PRO A 238 -6.53 -22.08 4.64
CA PRO A 238 -6.86 -23.43 4.21
C PRO A 238 -8.36 -23.69 4.52
N ASP A 239 -9.08 -24.23 3.54
CA ASP A 239 -10.47 -24.64 3.75
C ASP A 239 -10.53 -25.46 5.05
N ARG A 240 -11.40 -25.06 5.98
CA ARG A 240 -11.61 -25.78 7.26
C ARG A 240 -12.09 -27.23 7.10
N LYS A 241 -12.08 -27.74 5.87
CA LYS A 241 -12.48 -29.12 5.53
C LYS A 241 -11.34 -30.14 5.64
N ASP A 242 -10.09 -29.71 5.77
CA ASP A 242 -8.94 -30.62 5.84
C ASP A 242 -8.49 -30.92 7.28
N THR A 243 -9.31 -30.59 8.28
CA THR A 243 -9.07 -30.91 9.71
C THR A 243 -10.26 -31.67 10.30
N LEU A 244 -10.53 -32.84 9.74
CA LEU A 244 -11.35 -33.91 10.40
C LEU A 244 -10.70 -35.25 10.16
#